data_855e22321d58b56da9719db5041e2ad9
#
_entry.id   855e22321d58b56da9719db5041e2ad9
#
_cell.length_a   1.000
_cell.length_b   1.000
_cell.length_c   1.000
_cell.angle_alpha   90.00
_cell.angle_beta   90.00
_cell.angle_gamma   90.00
#
_symmetry.space_group_name_H-M   'P 1'
#
loop_
_entity.id
_entity.type
_entity.pdbx_description
1 polymer ?
#
loop_
_entity_poly.entity_id
_entity_poly.type
_entity_poly.pdbx_seq_one_letter_code
_entity_poly.pdbx_strand_id
1 'polypeptide(L)'
;MSKTNNKTDSKTANTNNEAKIALHGVTKTFGSSNRVLQGVDLEVKKGKSLVIIGGSGTGKSVTLKCVLGLIHPDSGSIKIDGQETVGISANERDALMRKFGMLFQGAALFDSLKVWENVAFGLIQGRGMNRKEAYDIAMEKIEAVGLRPEVGHQLPAELSGGMQKRVGLARAIAANPEIIFFDEPTTGLDPIMADVINNLIVKCVKNLGATALSITHDMASVRKIADEVAMIYEGKIIWHGAVKDLDHSGNPYVDQFIHGRAEGPITKNEPTPLKKAS
;
A
#
# COMPACT_ATOMS: atom_id res chain seq x y z
N MET A 1 -0.75 58.40 26.27
CA MET A 1 -1.55 57.71 25.21
C MET A 1 -0.60 56.90 24.36
N SER A 2 -0.39 55.65 24.65
CA SER A 2 0.45 54.74 23.89
C SER A 2 -0.35 53.54 23.48
N LYS A 3 -0.58 53.37 22.17
CA LYS A 3 -1.31 52.26 21.58
C LYS A 3 -0.32 51.11 21.32
N THR A 4 -0.42 50.05 22.07
CA THR A 4 0.26 48.77 21.83
C THR A 4 -0.50 48.02 20.76
N ASN A 5 0.09 47.86 19.58
CA ASN A 5 -0.39 46.97 18.53
C ASN A 5 0.07 45.55 18.83
N ASN A 6 -0.87 44.67 19.22
CA ASN A 6 -0.67 43.21 19.25
C ASN A 6 -0.83 42.70 17.82
N LYS A 7 0.26 42.32 17.16
CA LYS A 7 0.26 41.47 15.97
C LYS A 7 0.17 40.03 16.43
N THR A 8 -1.00 39.43 16.27
CA THR A 8 -1.19 37.98 16.30
C THR A 8 -0.66 37.40 14.99
N ASP A 9 0.55 36.85 15.04
CA ASP A 9 1.07 36.03 13.96
C ASP A 9 0.32 34.70 13.93
N SER A 10 -0.64 34.59 13.03
CA SER A 10 -1.26 33.31 12.67
C SER A 10 -0.28 32.49 11.84
N LYS A 11 0.45 31.58 12.49
CA LYS A 11 1.14 30.49 11.82
C LYS A 11 0.10 29.56 11.20
N THR A 12 -0.25 29.75 9.95
CA THR A 12 -0.82 28.72 9.11
C THR A 12 0.25 27.66 8.91
N ALA A 13 0.23 26.63 9.74
CA ALA A 13 1.06 25.46 9.56
C ALA A 13 0.71 24.82 8.21
N ASN A 14 1.73 24.65 7.38
CA ASN A 14 1.63 24.03 6.06
C ASN A 14 1.42 22.52 6.27
N THR A 15 0.19 22.07 6.43
CA THR A 15 -0.22 20.70 6.79
C THR A 15 0.10 19.64 5.70
N ASN A 16 0.59 20.08 4.53
CA ASN A 16 0.85 19.19 3.39
C ASN A 16 2.25 18.54 3.41
N ASN A 17 3.10 18.76 4.42
CA ASN A 17 4.45 18.21 4.47
C ASN A 17 4.69 17.27 5.67
N GLU A 18 3.63 16.87 6.37
CA GLU A 18 3.72 15.99 7.54
C GLU A 18 3.74 14.51 7.08
N ALA A 19 4.71 13.74 7.60
CA ALA A 19 4.81 12.32 7.31
C ALA A 19 3.66 11.56 7.99
N LYS A 20 2.83 10.89 7.19
CA LYS A 20 1.77 9.97 7.67
C LYS A 20 2.35 8.64 8.13
N ILE A 21 3.37 8.15 7.39
CA ILE A 21 4.13 6.92 7.69
C ILE A 21 5.60 7.30 7.61
N ALA A 22 6.39 6.95 8.61
CA ALA A 22 7.84 7.14 8.61
C ALA A 22 8.55 5.88 9.12
N LEU A 23 9.51 5.39 8.35
CA LEU A 23 10.40 4.28 8.69
C LEU A 23 11.82 4.85 8.84
N HIS A 24 12.51 4.49 9.92
CA HIS A 24 13.89 4.88 10.17
C HIS A 24 14.75 3.67 10.55
N GLY A 25 15.73 3.36 9.72
CA GLY A 25 16.71 2.30 9.96
C GLY A 25 16.10 0.91 10.15
N VAL A 26 14.96 0.61 9.50
CA VAL A 26 14.22 -0.64 9.73
C VAL A 26 14.99 -1.83 9.18
N THR A 27 15.27 -2.82 10.05
CA THR A 27 15.95 -4.07 9.67
C THR A 27 15.09 -5.29 9.93
N LYS A 28 15.27 -6.33 9.10
CA LYS A 28 14.63 -7.63 9.30
C LYS A 28 15.47 -8.77 8.74
N THR A 29 15.72 -9.78 9.57
CA THR A 29 16.40 -11.01 9.21
C THR A 29 15.48 -12.20 9.46
N PHE A 30 15.50 -13.19 8.60
CA PHE A 30 14.80 -14.45 8.77
C PHE A 30 15.81 -15.58 8.88
N GLY A 31 15.65 -16.45 9.88
CA GLY A 31 16.65 -17.48 10.20
C GLY A 31 17.97 -16.87 10.65
N SER A 32 19.08 -17.58 10.39
CA SER A 32 20.41 -17.19 10.89
C SER A 32 21.14 -16.15 10.02
N SER A 33 20.75 -15.95 8.75
CA SER A 33 21.55 -15.15 7.82
C SER A 33 20.78 -14.42 6.73
N ASN A 34 19.47 -14.68 6.54
CA ASN A 34 18.71 -14.07 5.47
C ASN A 34 18.23 -12.65 5.88
N ARG A 35 19.10 -11.65 5.71
CA ARG A 35 18.85 -10.25 6.03
C ARG A 35 18.06 -9.59 4.90
N VAL A 36 16.74 -9.54 5.04
CA VAL A 36 15.81 -9.05 4.00
C VAL A 36 15.68 -7.54 4.02
N LEU A 37 15.67 -6.89 5.20
CA LEU A 37 15.71 -5.43 5.32
C LEU A 37 17.01 -5.01 6.00
N GLN A 38 17.70 -4.02 5.44
CA GLN A 38 19.04 -3.62 5.80
C GLN A 38 19.15 -2.13 6.17
N GLY A 39 18.20 -1.64 6.95
CA GLY A 39 18.13 -0.22 7.32
C GLY A 39 17.29 0.54 6.31
N VAL A 40 15.97 0.27 6.28
CA VAL A 40 15.03 0.96 5.40
C VAL A 40 14.64 2.29 6.03
N ASP A 41 14.90 3.37 5.31
CA ASP A 41 14.42 4.72 5.59
C ASP A 41 13.40 5.10 4.51
N LEU A 42 12.19 5.48 4.90
CA LEU A 42 11.11 5.82 3.97
C LEU A 42 10.07 6.69 4.65
N GLU A 43 9.61 7.71 3.95
CA GLU A 43 8.50 8.56 4.40
C GLU A 43 7.37 8.57 3.38
N VAL A 44 6.12 8.49 3.87
CA VAL A 44 4.91 8.70 3.07
C VAL A 44 4.19 9.92 3.61
N LYS A 45 4.07 10.95 2.80
CA LYS A 45 3.40 12.19 3.18
C LYS A 45 1.89 11.99 3.27
N LYS A 46 1.27 12.71 4.19
CA LYS A 46 -0.19 12.69 4.37
C LYS A 46 -0.93 13.02 3.06
N GLY A 47 -1.93 12.21 2.72
CA GLY A 47 -2.74 12.37 1.51
C GLY A 47 -2.01 12.07 0.20
N LYS A 48 -0.81 11.48 0.24
CA LYS A 48 -0.03 11.08 -0.92
C LYS A 48 -0.09 9.58 -1.15
N SER A 49 0.10 9.18 -2.40
CA SER A 49 0.25 7.79 -2.81
C SER A 49 1.72 7.50 -3.10
N LEU A 50 2.37 6.70 -2.26
CA LEU A 50 3.72 6.20 -2.50
C LEU A 50 3.66 4.76 -3.01
N VAL A 51 4.45 4.47 -4.06
CA VAL A 51 4.61 3.12 -4.59
C VAL A 51 6.05 2.64 -4.38
N ILE A 52 6.22 1.49 -3.73
CA ILE A 52 7.51 0.82 -3.63
C ILE A 52 7.66 -0.16 -4.80
N ILE A 53 8.70 0.04 -5.60
CA ILE A 53 9.09 -0.84 -6.71
C ILE A 53 10.36 -1.62 -6.37
N GLY A 54 10.62 -2.69 -7.13
CA GLY A 54 11.83 -3.51 -6.99
C GLY A 54 11.58 -4.96 -7.40
N GLY A 55 12.63 -5.72 -7.61
CA GLY A 55 12.58 -7.13 -8.00
C GLY A 55 11.87 -8.03 -6.97
N SER A 56 11.67 -9.30 -7.34
CA SER A 56 11.17 -10.30 -6.40
C SER A 56 12.20 -10.53 -5.28
N GLY A 57 11.71 -10.71 -4.05
CA GLY A 57 12.59 -10.98 -2.90
C GLY A 57 13.37 -9.78 -2.35
N THR A 58 13.26 -8.57 -2.91
CA THR A 58 14.03 -7.39 -2.47
C THR A 58 13.57 -6.79 -1.14
N GLY A 59 12.46 -7.26 -0.55
CA GLY A 59 11.97 -6.80 0.76
C GLY A 59 10.67 -5.99 0.73
N LYS A 60 10.05 -5.73 -0.45
CA LYS A 60 8.80 -4.94 -0.57
C LYS A 60 7.69 -5.41 0.37
N SER A 61 7.28 -6.69 0.24
CA SER A 61 6.20 -7.25 1.07
C SER A 61 6.59 -7.35 2.55
N VAL A 62 7.87 -7.51 2.87
CA VAL A 62 8.35 -7.51 4.26
C VAL A 62 8.25 -6.10 4.84
N THR A 63 8.64 -5.06 4.09
CA THR A 63 8.47 -3.66 4.48
C THR A 63 7.00 -3.35 4.77
N LEU A 64 6.11 -3.72 3.85
CA LEU A 64 4.67 -3.53 4.01
C LEU A 64 4.13 -4.23 5.28
N LYS A 65 4.53 -5.50 5.49
CA LYS A 65 4.12 -6.28 6.67
C LYS A 65 4.67 -5.71 7.97
N CYS A 66 5.86 -5.11 7.97
CA CYS A 66 6.40 -4.40 9.13
C CYS A 66 5.56 -3.15 9.46
N VAL A 67 5.18 -2.34 8.45
CA VAL A 67 4.31 -1.18 8.64
C VAL A 67 2.93 -1.58 9.17
N LEU A 68 2.37 -2.67 8.66
CA LEU A 68 1.11 -3.25 9.15
C LEU A 68 1.24 -3.88 10.56
N GLY A 69 2.47 -4.05 11.06
CA GLY A 69 2.73 -4.73 12.33
C GLY A 69 2.43 -6.23 12.31
N LEU A 70 2.34 -6.84 11.13
CA LEU A 70 2.23 -8.29 10.94
C LEU A 70 3.56 -9.00 11.14
N ILE A 71 4.67 -8.28 10.96
CA ILE A 71 6.03 -8.74 11.23
C ILE A 71 6.71 -7.68 12.10
N HIS A 72 7.32 -8.10 13.20
CA HIS A 72 8.15 -7.22 14.02
C HIS A 72 9.52 -7.03 13.35
N PRO A 73 9.98 -5.78 13.14
CA PRO A 73 11.35 -5.51 12.73
C PRO A 73 12.33 -5.94 13.83
N ASP A 74 13.57 -6.21 13.45
CA ASP A 74 14.63 -6.56 14.43
C ASP A 74 15.21 -5.29 15.06
N SER A 75 15.24 -4.18 14.30
CA SER A 75 15.62 -2.86 14.79
C SER A 75 15.01 -1.76 13.92
N GLY A 76 15.14 -0.52 14.34
CA GLY A 76 14.60 0.66 13.68
C GLY A 76 13.28 1.12 14.30
N SER A 77 12.69 2.15 13.71
CA SER A 77 11.47 2.81 14.18
C SER A 77 10.45 2.87 13.02
N ILE A 78 9.19 2.64 13.33
CA ILE A 78 8.07 2.82 12.39
C ILE A 78 7.04 3.71 13.08
N LYS A 79 6.80 4.89 12.50
CA LYS A 79 5.85 5.85 13.04
C LYS A 79 4.66 6.04 12.12
N ILE A 80 3.46 6.10 12.70
CA ILE A 80 2.22 6.48 12.03
C ILE A 80 1.66 7.72 12.75
N ASP A 81 1.40 8.79 12.01
CA ASP A 81 1.02 10.08 12.59
C ASP A 81 2.01 10.56 13.67
N GLY A 82 3.30 10.34 13.47
CA GLY A 82 4.35 10.67 14.42
C GLY A 82 4.46 9.75 15.65
N GLN A 83 3.54 8.80 15.84
CA GLN A 83 3.52 7.86 16.96
C GLN A 83 4.27 6.57 16.61
N GLU A 84 5.16 6.13 17.52
CA GLU A 84 5.88 4.86 17.37
C GLU A 84 4.91 3.68 17.39
N THR A 85 5.12 2.72 16.47
CA THR A 85 4.25 1.54 16.32
C THR A 85 4.96 0.22 16.60
N VAL A 86 6.29 0.24 16.76
CA VAL A 86 7.07 -0.93 17.14
C VAL A 86 6.98 -1.13 18.64
N GLY A 87 6.58 -2.33 19.08
CA GLY A 87 6.48 -2.67 20.50
C GLY A 87 5.28 -2.11 21.24
N ILE A 88 4.29 -1.54 20.53
CA ILE A 88 3.03 -1.07 21.16
C ILE A 88 2.20 -2.23 21.70
N SER A 89 1.34 -1.92 22.67
CA SER A 89 0.40 -2.88 23.26
C SER A 89 -0.64 -3.39 22.24
N ALA A 90 -1.29 -4.51 22.53
CA ALA A 90 -2.35 -5.07 21.70
C ALA A 90 -3.51 -4.07 21.48
N ASN A 91 -3.91 -3.36 22.53
CA ASN A 91 -5.00 -2.37 22.45
C ASN A 91 -4.64 -1.17 21.55
N GLU A 92 -3.40 -0.68 21.64
CA GLU A 92 -2.90 0.40 20.77
C GLU A 92 -2.83 -0.08 19.33
N ARG A 93 -2.40 -1.34 19.11
CA ARG A 93 -2.39 -1.95 17.77
C ARG A 93 -3.79 -2.06 17.19
N ASP A 94 -4.76 -2.53 17.94
CA ASP A 94 -6.15 -2.62 17.49
C ASP A 94 -6.71 -1.24 17.10
N ALA A 95 -6.41 -0.21 17.89
CA ALA A 95 -6.78 1.17 17.59
C ALA A 95 -6.13 1.66 16.28
N LEU A 96 -4.85 1.31 16.06
CA LEU A 96 -4.11 1.65 14.85
C LEU A 96 -4.68 0.91 13.62
N MET A 97 -4.97 -0.38 13.73
CA MET A 97 -5.53 -1.20 12.65
C MET A 97 -6.88 -0.69 12.15
N ARG A 98 -7.66 -0.02 12.99
CA ARG A 98 -8.93 0.63 12.60
C ARG A 98 -8.74 1.79 11.62
N LYS A 99 -7.54 2.36 11.51
CA LYS A 99 -7.19 3.40 10.54
C LYS A 99 -6.81 2.84 9.18
N PHE A 100 -6.61 1.52 9.06
CA PHE A 100 -6.04 0.87 7.89
C PHE A 100 -7.11 0.20 7.02
N GLY A 101 -6.90 0.29 5.70
CA GLY A 101 -7.53 -0.56 4.70
C GLY A 101 -6.45 -1.34 3.96
N MET A 102 -6.76 -2.57 3.52
CA MET A 102 -5.79 -3.43 2.82
C MET A 102 -6.44 -4.16 1.66
N LEU A 103 -5.86 -4.00 0.46
CA LEU A 103 -6.11 -4.87 -0.69
C LEU A 103 -4.91 -5.80 -0.88
N PHE A 104 -5.13 -7.08 -0.66
CA PHE A 104 -4.14 -8.14 -0.82
C PHE A 104 -3.98 -8.58 -2.28
N GLN A 105 -2.84 -9.15 -2.63
CA GLN A 105 -2.52 -9.64 -3.97
C GLN A 105 -3.61 -10.55 -4.58
N GLY A 106 -4.14 -11.51 -3.84
CA GLY A 106 -5.20 -12.42 -4.27
C GLY A 106 -6.61 -11.97 -3.86
N ALA A 107 -6.83 -10.66 -3.54
CA ALA A 107 -8.01 -10.14 -2.87
C ALA A 107 -8.26 -10.75 -1.47
N ALA A 108 -7.81 -11.96 -1.19
CA ALA A 108 -7.93 -12.69 0.07
C ALA A 108 -9.37 -12.66 0.63
N LEU A 109 -10.33 -12.99 -0.21
CA LEU A 109 -11.74 -13.10 0.20
C LEU A 109 -11.95 -14.40 0.98
N PHE A 110 -12.88 -14.36 1.91
CA PHE A 110 -13.35 -15.56 2.62
C PHE A 110 -14.31 -16.31 1.72
N ASP A 111 -13.95 -17.51 1.28
CA ASP A 111 -14.72 -18.30 0.29
C ASP A 111 -16.11 -18.69 0.80
N SER A 112 -16.26 -18.86 2.11
CA SER A 112 -17.53 -19.23 2.77
C SER A 112 -18.48 -18.06 3.02
N LEU A 113 -18.03 -16.82 2.80
CA LEU A 113 -18.82 -15.62 3.03
C LEU A 113 -19.28 -15.03 1.69
N LYS A 114 -20.50 -14.52 1.66
CA LYS A 114 -21.01 -13.74 0.53
C LYS A 114 -20.17 -12.48 0.33
N VAL A 115 -20.24 -11.90 -0.85
CA VAL A 115 -19.51 -10.68 -1.21
C VAL A 115 -19.75 -9.54 -0.20
N TRP A 116 -21.02 -9.26 0.13
CA TRP A 116 -21.32 -8.20 1.09
C TRP A 116 -20.78 -8.52 2.50
N GLU A 117 -20.76 -9.79 2.92
CA GLU A 117 -20.18 -10.20 4.21
C GLU A 117 -18.66 -10.06 4.22
N ASN A 118 -17.99 -10.33 3.10
CA ASN A 118 -16.58 -10.04 2.92
C ASN A 118 -16.29 -8.55 3.07
N VAL A 119 -17.08 -7.68 2.44
CA VAL A 119 -16.91 -6.23 2.53
C VAL A 119 -17.22 -5.72 3.94
N ALA A 120 -18.27 -6.22 4.58
CA ALA A 120 -18.69 -5.85 5.92
C ALA A 120 -17.83 -6.45 7.04
N PHE A 121 -16.95 -7.42 6.75
CA PHE A 121 -16.25 -8.23 7.75
C PHE A 121 -15.55 -7.37 8.81
N GLY A 122 -14.76 -6.39 8.37
CA GLY A 122 -14.04 -5.48 9.28
C GLY A 122 -14.96 -4.56 10.09
N LEU A 123 -16.13 -4.21 9.55
CA LEU A 123 -17.14 -3.40 10.24
C LEU A 123 -17.79 -4.21 11.38
N ILE A 124 -18.17 -5.45 11.10
CA ILE A 124 -18.85 -6.32 12.06
C ILE A 124 -17.85 -6.84 13.11
N GLN A 125 -16.78 -7.51 12.68
CA GLN A 125 -15.85 -8.19 13.58
C GLN A 125 -14.84 -7.23 14.23
N GLY A 126 -14.38 -6.23 13.49
CA GLY A 126 -13.36 -5.30 13.99
C GLY A 126 -13.91 -4.08 14.73
N ARG A 127 -15.15 -3.64 14.40
CA ARG A 127 -15.77 -2.45 14.99
C ARG A 127 -17.04 -2.73 15.79
N GLY A 128 -17.53 -4.00 15.79
CA GLY A 128 -18.76 -4.38 16.48
C GLY A 128 -20.04 -3.75 15.91
N MET A 129 -20.00 -3.34 14.62
CA MET A 129 -21.13 -2.67 13.98
C MET A 129 -22.33 -3.63 13.83
N ASN A 130 -23.55 -3.10 13.93
CA ASN A 130 -24.76 -3.87 13.68
C ASN A 130 -24.78 -4.44 12.25
N ARG A 131 -25.23 -5.70 12.12
CA ARG A 131 -25.21 -6.42 10.83
C ARG A 131 -26.01 -5.71 9.72
N LYS A 132 -27.12 -5.07 10.05
CA LYS A 132 -27.96 -4.32 9.08
C LYS A 132 -27.22 -3.07 8.57
N GLU A 133 -26.69 -2.28 9.49
CA GLU A 133 -25.90 -1.09 9.16
C GLU A 133 -24.66 -1.45 8.33
N ALA A 134 -23.92 -2.50 8.74
CA ALA A 134 -22.76 -2.99 8.00
C ALA A 134 -23.13 -3.50 6.60
N TYR A 135 -24.32 -4.11 6.42
CA TYR A 135 -24.84 -4.51 5.12
C TYR A 135 -25.07 -3.28 4.21
N ASP A 136 -25.74 -2.24 4.71
CA ASP A 136 -26.04 -1.05 3.93
C ASP A 136 -24.75 -0.38 3.46
N ILE A 137 -23.74 -0.25 4.34
CA ILE A 137 -22.41 0.27 3.99
C ILE A 137 -21.73 -0.64 2.96
N ALA A 138 -21.77 -1.96 3.15
CA ALA A 138 -21.14 -2.89 2.22
C ALA A 138 -21.72 -2.78 0.82
N MET A 139 -23.04 -2.67 0.70
CA MET A 139 -23.71 -2.51 -0.58
C MET A 139 -23.33 -1.19 -1.26
N GLU A 140 -23.26 -0.07 -0.52
CA GLU A 140 -22.74 1.21 -1.03
C GLU A 140 -21.32 1.07 -1.59
N LYS A 141 -20.42 0.38 -0.87
CA LYS A 141 -19.03 0.22 -1.31
C LYS A 141 -18.89 -0.73 -2.51
N ILE A 142 -19.75 -1.75 -2.61
CA ILE A 142 -19.84 -2.64 -3.79
C ILE A 142 -20.20 -1.82 -5.03
N GLU A 143 -21.17 -0.95 -4.94
CA GLU A 143 -21.54 -0.04 -6.04
C GLU A 143 -20.43 0.97 -6.34
N ALA A 144 -19.77 1.50 -5.32
CA ALA A 144 -18.68 2.49 -5.46
C ALA A 144 -17.50 1.95 -6.28
N VAL A 145 -17.26 0.62 -6.25
CA VAL A 145 -16.24 -0.06 -7.07
C VAL A 145 -16.78 -0.56 -8.42
N GLY A 146 -17.98 -0.13 -8.81
CA GLY A 146 -18.61 -0.42 -10.10
C GLY A 146 -19.10 -1.86 -10.24
N LEU A 147 -19.49 -2.51 -9.15
CA LEU A 147 -20.20 -3.79 -9.16
C LEU A 147 -21.70 -3.53 -8.99
N ARG A 148 -22.53 -4.38 -9.64
CA ARG A 148 -23.99 -4.31 -9.49
C ARG A 148 -24.40 -4.85 -8.11
N PRO A 149 -25.47 -4.34 -7.49
CA PRO A 149 -25.93 -4.77 -6.16
C PRO A 149 -26.15 -6.27 -6.02
N GLU A 150 -26.63 -6.95 -7.08
CA GLU A 150 -26.90 -8.39 -7.07
C GLU A 150 -25.64 -9.20 -6.77
N VAL A 151 -24.46 -8.70 -7.16
CA VAL A 151 -23.16 -9.32 -6.88
C VAL A 151 -22.92 -9.45 -5.37
N GLY A 152 -23.48 -8.55 -4.57
CA GLY A 152 -23.39 -8.61 -3.11
C GLY A 152 -23.82 -9.93 -2.50
N HIS A 153 -24.72 -10.67 -3.14
CA HIS A 153 -25.28 -11.93 -2.66
C HIS A 153 -24.55 -13.19 -3.18
N GLN A 154 -23.61 -13.02 -4.10
CA GLN A 154 -22.80 -14.11 -4.66
C GLN A 154 -21.67 -14.54 -3.71
N LEU A 155 -21.12 -15.73 -3.96
CA LEU A 155 -19.89 -16.20 -3.33
C LEU A 155 -18.65 -15.81 -4.15
N PRO A 156 -17.46 -15.70 -3.56
CA PRO A 156 -16.23 -15.37 -4.30
C PRO A 156 -15.94 -16.29 -5.49
N ALA A 157 -16.28 -17.58 -5.39
CA ALA A 157 -16.08 -18.56 -6.46
C ALA A 157 -16.91 -18.28 -7.73
N GLU A 158 -17.99 -17.49 -7.62
CA GLU A 158 -18.84 -17.10 -8.75
C GLU A 158 -18.33 -15.84 -9.49
N LEU A 159 -17.23 -15.24 -9.01
CA LEU A 159 -16.71 -13.99 -9.51
C LEU A 159 -15.48 -14.19 -10.41
N SER A 160 -15.36 -13.36 -11.46
CA SER A 160 -14.09 -13.24 -12.18
C SER A 160 -12.99 -12.64 -11.30
N GLY A 161 -11.71 -12.85 -11.65
CA GLY A 161 -10.58 -12.29 -10.91
C GLY A 161 -10.66 -10.75 -10.74
N GLY A 162 -11.08 -10.04 -11.79
CA GLY A 162 -11.29 -8.59 -11.72
C GLY A 162 -12.41 -8.18 -10.78
N MET A 163 -13.50 -8.96 -10.72
CA MET A 163 -14.59 -8.74 -9.75
C MET A 163 -14.12 -9.01 -8.32
N GLN A 164 -13.35 -10.09 -8.08
CA GLN A 164 -12.77 -10.38 -6.76
C GLN A 164 -11.86 -9.24 -6.28
N LYS A 165 -11.03 -8.67 -7.17
CA LYS A 165 -10.19 -7.48 -6.85
C LYS A 165 -11.04 -6.27 -6.47
N ARG A 166 -12.15 -6.00 -7.18
CA ARG A 166 -13.08 -4.92 -6.83
C ARG A 166 -13.74 -5.15 -5.47
N VAL A 167 -14.16 -6.39 -5.15
CA VAL A 167 -14.67 -6.74 -3.82
C VAL A 167 -13.61 -6.52 -2.74
N GLY A 168 -12.36 -6.95 -2.98
CA GLY A 168 -11.24 -6.69 -2.09
C GLY A 168 -11.01 -5.20 -1.86
N LEU A 169 -11.14 -4.37 -2.92
CA LEU A 169 -11.06 -2.91 -2.82
C LEU A 169 -12.24 -2.33 -2.01
N ALA A 170 -13.48 -2.80 -2.27
CA ALA A 170 -14.65 -2.40 -1.50
C ALA A 170 -14.46 -2.69 0.00
N ARG A 171 -13.94 -3.88 0.34
CA ARG A 171 -13.59 -4.26 1.72
C ARG A 171 -12.52 -3.33 2.31
N ALA A 172 -11.48 -3.01 1.53
CA ALA A 172 -10.41 -2.13 1.99
C ALA A 172 -10.90 -0.72 2.35
N ILE A 173 -11.90 -0.21 1.62
CA ILE A 173 -12.44 1.15 1.84
C ILE A 173 -13.70 1.20 2.71
N ALA A 174 -14.24 0.03 3.12
CA ALA A 174 -15.53 -0.04 3.82
C ALA A 174 -15.59 0.79 5.10
N ALA A 175 -14.49 0.82 5.82
CA ALA A 175 -14.38 1.52 7.10
C ALA A 175 -13.91 2.99 6.98
N ASN A 176 -13.86 3.55 5.77
CA ASN A 176 -13.30 4.87 5.46
C ASN A 176 -11.91 5.07 6.10
N PRO A 177 -10.91 4.25 5.74
CA PRO A 177 -9.58 4.27 6.35
C PRO A 177 -8.82 5.56 6.06
N GLU A 178 -7.90 5.92 6.98
CA GLU A 178 -6.97 7.03 6.79
C GLU A 178 -5.75 6.63 5.92
N ILE A 179 -5.39 5.34 5.95
CA ILE A 179 -4.28 4.77 5.20
C ILE A 179 -4.76 3.52 4.47
N ILE A 180 -4.45 3.41 3.17
CA ILE A 180 -4.78 2.23 2.37
C ILE A 180 -3.49 1.60 1.85
N PHE A 181 -3.37 0.30 2.09
CA PHE A 181 -2.26 -0.51 1.60
C PHE A 181 -2.70 -1.34 0.40
N PHE A 182 -1.85 -1.40 -0.63
CA PHE A 182 -2.09 -2.18 -1.84
C PHE A 182 -0.90 -3.12 -2.07
N ASP A 183 -1.15 -4.42 -1.98
CA ASP A 183 -0.17 -5.47 -2.28
C ASP A 183 -0.45 -6.05 -3.65
N GLU A 184 0.34 -5.65 -4.67
CA GLU A 184 0.24 -6.13 -6.05
C GLU A 184 -1.21 -6.11 -6.58
N PRO A 185 -1.88 -4.95 -6.60
CA PRO A 185 -3.33 -4.86 -6.82
C PRO A 185 -3.78 -5.34 -8.19
N THR A 186 -2.92 -5.26 -9.22
CA THR A 186 -3.23 -5.59 -10.61
C THR A 186 -2.66 -6.92 -11.07
N THR A 187 -1.88 -7.61 -10.24
CA THR A 187 -1.27 -8.89 -10.58
C THR A 187 -2.33 -9.94 -10.93
N GLY A 188 -2.13 -10.64 -12.07
CA GLY A 188 -3.03 -11.67 -12.58
C GLY A 188 -4.20 -11.14 -13.40
N LEU A 189 -4.24 -9.83 -13.70
CA LEU A 189 -5.23 -9.21 -14.58
C LEU A 189 -4.63 -8.92 -15.96
N ASP A 190 -5.49 -8.93 -16.99
CA ASP A 190 -5.13 -8.39 -18.30
C ASP A 190 -4.94 -6.86 -18.22
N PRO A 191 -4.25 -6.23 -19.19
CA PRO A 191 -3.93 -4.79 -19.14
C PRO A 191 -5.16 -3.88 -19.06
N ILE A 192 -6.29 -4.25 -19.67
CA ILE A 192 -7.52 -3.44 -19.66
C ILE A 192 -8.12 -3.46 -18.23
N MET A 193 -8.23 -4.65 -17.64
CA MET A 193 -8.75 -4.80 -16.28
C MET A 193 -7.80 -4.21 -15.24
N ALA A 194 -6.48 -4.27 -15.46
CA ALA A 194 -5.50 -3.61 -14.62
C ALA A 194 -5.71 -2.08 -14.61
N ASP A 195 -5.93 -1.46 -15.78
CA ASP A 195 -6.21 -0.02 -15.86
C ASP A 195 -7.53 0.34 -15.15
N VAL A 196 -8.57 -0.49 -15.26
CA VAL A 196 -9.84 -0.30 -14.53
C VAL A 196 -9.60 -0.31 -13.01
N ILE A 197 -8.82 -1.26 -12.48
CA ILE A 197 -8.50 -1.32 -11.04
C ILE A 197 -7.68 -0.11 -10.63
N ASN A 198 -6.69 0.31 -11.41
CA ASN A 198 -5.89 1.50 -11.15
C ASN A 198 -6.74 2.77 -11.08
N ASN A 199 -7.69 2.94 -11.99
CA ASN A 199 -8.63 4.06 -11.97
C ASN A 199 -9.51 4.05 -10.71
N LEU A 200 -9.97 2.87 -10.27
CA LEU A 200 -10.73 2.72 -9.04
C LEU A 200 -9.89 3.06 -7.80
N ILE A 201 -8.62 2.60 -7.75
CA ILE A 201 -7.69 2.95 -6.66
C ILE A 201 -7.53 4.46 -6.55
N VAL A 202 -7.20 5.14 -7.66
CA VAL A 202 -7.03 6.61 -7.69
C VAL A 202 -8.30 7.31 -7.20
N LYS A 203 -9.48 6.89 -7.72
CA LYS A 203 -10.77 7.45 -7.31
C LYS A 203 -11.05 7.26 -5.82
N CYS A 204 -10.84 6.04 -5.30
CA CYS A 204 -11.10 5.73 -3.89
C CYS A 204 -10.16 6.50 -2.96
N VAL A 205 -8.85 6.50 -3.23
CA VAL A 205 -7.85 7.22 -2.43
C VAL A 205 -8.18 8.72 -2.41
N LYS A 206 -8.47 9.31 -3.57
CA LYS A 206 -8.80 10.74 -3.69
C LYS A 206 -10.11 11.10 -2.95
N ASN A 207 -11.16 10.29 -3.11
CA ASN A 207 -12.46 10.56 -2.50
C ASN A 207 -12.40 10.48 -0.96
N LEU A 208 -11.55 9.59 -0.43
CA LEU A 208 -11.34 9.43 1.01
C LEU A 208 -10.34 10.45 1.58
N GLY A 209 -9.55 11.11 0.73
CA GLY A 209 -8.41 11.89 1.20
C GLY A 209 -7.36 11.05 1.93
N ALA A 210 -7.33 9.75 1.66
CA ALA A 210 -6.48 8.79 2.33
C ALA A 210 -5.02 8.88 1.85
N THR A 211 -4.09 8.44 2.70
CA THR A 211 -2.71 8.18 2.31
C THR A 211 -2.62 6.75 1.77
N ALA A 212 -1.86 6.52 0.70
CA ALA A 212 -1.71 5.20 0.13
C ALA A 212 -0.25 4.74 0.13
N LEU A 213 -0.02 3.48 0.48
CA LEU A 213 1.25 2.79 0.30
C LEU A 213 1.02 1.52 -0.51
N SER A 214 1.61 1.48 -1.70
CA SER A 214 1.46 0.36 -2.63
C SER A 214 2.79 -0.34 -2.87
N ILE A 215 2.75 -1.63 -3.12
CA ILE A 215 3.89 -2.36 -3.69
C ILE A 215 3.44 -2.99 -5.00
N THR A 216 4.23 -2.82 -6.06
CA THR A 216 4.00 -3.46 -7.36
C THR A 216 5.27 -3.48 -8.21
N HIS A 217 5.30 -4.36 -9.19
CA HIS A 217 6.31 -4.41 -10.24
C HIS A 217 5.76 -3.97 -11.61
N ASP A 218 4.46 -3.66 -11.70
CA ASP A 218 3.82 -3.18 -12.93
C ASP A 218 4.00 -1.67 -13.10
N MET A 219 4.84 -1.28 -14.04
CA MET A 219 5.17 0.13 -14.28
C MET A 219 4.00 0.95 -14.83
N ALA A 220 3.03 0.34 -15.51
CA ALA A 220 1.82 1.02 -15.94
C ALA A 220 0.98 1.44 -14.71
N SER A 221 0.81 0.53 -13.77
CA SER A 221 0.17 0.82 -12.47
C SER A 221 0.93 1.90 -11.69
N VAL A 222 2.28 1.80 -11.58
CA VAL A 222 3.10 2.80 -10.88
C VAL A 222 2.82 4.20 -11.42
N ARG A 223 2.91 4.41 -12.74
CA ARG A 223 2.68 5.72 -13.37
C ARG A 223 1.27 6.26 -13.17
N LYS A 224 0.30 5.37 -12.95
CA LYS A 224 -1.11 5.72 -12.81
C LYS A 224 -1.48 6.11 -11.38
N ILE A 225 -0.99 5.34 -10.39
CA ILE A 225 -1.46 5.45 -9.00
C ILE A 225 -0.51 6.22 -8.07
N ALA A 226 0.76 6.45 -8.47
CA ALA A 226 1.77 7.06 -7.61
C ALA A 226 1.81 8.59 -7.71
N ASP A 227 1.94 9.26 -6.57
CA ASP A 227 2.52 10.62 -6.48
C ASP A 227 4.05 10.54 -6.38
N GLU A 228 4.54 9.62 -5.53
CA GLU A 228 5.96 9.37 -5.27
C GLU A 228 6.27 7.87 -5.45
N VAL A 229 7.51 7.57 -5.82
CA VAL A 229 8.00 6.20 -6.02
C VAL A 229 9.28 6.01 -5.24
N ALA A 230 9.41 4.87 -4.57
CA ALA A 230 10.66 4.45 -3.93
C ALA A 230 11.10 3.11 -4.51
N MET A 231 12.38 2.95 -4.83
CA MET A 231 12.94 1.66 -5.26
C MET A 231 13.68 1.00 -4.13
N ILE A 232 13.28 -0.23 -3.81
CA ILE A 232 14.01 -1.09 -2.86
C ILE A 232 14.85 -2.10 -3.63
N TYR A 233 16.14 -2.19 -3.27
CA TYR A 233 17.09 -3.16 -3.81
C TYR A 233 17.98 -3.66 -2.66
N GLU A 234 18.18 -4.98 -2.56
CA GLU A 234 18.95 -5.63 -1.49
C GLU A 234 18.59 -5.12 -0.08
N GLY A 235 17.29 -4.95 0.17
CA GLY A 235 16.78 -4.53 1.49
C GLY A 235 17.00 -3.06 1.85
N LYS A 236 17.38 -2.20 0.89
CA LYS A 236 17.58 -0.76 1.08
C LYS A 236 16.78 0.05 0.09
N ILE A 237 16.31 1.22 0.48
CA ILE A 237 15.79 2.20 -0.47
C ILE A 237 16.98 2.85 -1.18
N ILE A 238 17.10 2.61 -2.48
CA ILE A 238 18.20 3.12 -3.30
C ILE A 238 17.83 4.37 -4.11
N TRP A 239 16.54 4.67 -4.18
CA TRP A 239 16.01 5.87 -4.82
C TRP A 239 14.60 6.18 -4.29
N HIS A 240 14.29 7.47 -4.15
CA HIS A 240 12.95 7.97 -3.80
C HIS A 240 12.76 9.32 -4.48
N GLY A 241 11.61 9.52 -5.12
CA GLY A 241 11.30 10.77 -5.83
C GLY A 241 9.87 10.82 -6.35
N ALA A 242 9.50 11.94 -6.97
CA ALA A 242 8.19 12.08 -7.59
C ALA A 242 8.08 11.16 -8.82
N VAL A 243 6.88 10.65 -9.09
CA VAL A 243 6.65 9.74 -10.23
C VAL A 243 7.03 10.37 -11.57
N LYS A 244 6.91 11.69 -11.72
CA LYS A 244 7.32 12.43 -12.93
C LYS A 244 8.82 12.40 -13.19
N ASP A 245 9.63 12.21 -12.14
CA ASP A 245 11.09 12.20 -12.20
C ASP A 245 11.64 10.78 -12.40
N LEU A 246 10.77 9.76 -12.46
CA LEU A 246 11.13 8.35 -12.51
C LEU A 246 12.01 8.01 -13.73
N ASP A 247 11.65 8.53 -14.91
CA ASP A 247 12.41 8.30 -16.15
C ASP A 247 13.75 9.06 -16.21
N HIS A 248 13.93 10.02 -15.30
CA HIS A 248 15.12 10.84 -15.18
C HIS A 248 15.75 10.73 -13.78
N SER A 249 15.60 9.55 -13.16
CA SER A 249 16.06 9.28 -11.79
C SER A 249 17.56 9.44 -11.59
N GLY A 250 18.37 9.38 -12.66
CA GLY A 250 19.82 9.36 -12.60
C GLY A 250 20.41 8.09 -11.96
N ASN A 251 19.57 7.14 -11.56
CA ASN A 251 19.98 5.90 -10.92
C ASN A 251 19.92 4.72 -11.91
N PRO A 252 21.05 4.06 -12.22
CA PRO A 252 21.10 3.00 -13.22
C PRO A 252 20.30 1.75 -12.86
N TYR A 253 20.06 1.48 -11.56
CA TYR A 253 19.19 0.39 -11.10
C TYR A 253 17.72 0.70 -11.42
N VAL A 254 17.29 1.94 -11.13
CA VAL A 254 15.94 2.41 -11.48
C VAL A 254 15.74 2.34 -12.98
N ASP A 255 16.68 2.89 -13.77
CA ASP A 255 16.60 2.90 -15.22
C ASP A 255 16.50 1.47 -15.81
N GLN A 256 17.32 0.54 -15.32
CA GLN A 256 17.23 -0.86 -15.74
C GLN A 256 15.86 -1.46 -15.40
N PHE A 257 15.36 -1.22 -14.19
CA PHE A 257 14.13 -1.84 -13.70
C PHE A 257 12.90 -1.34 -14.45
N ILE A 258 12.75 -0.03 -14.62
CA ILE A 258 11.55 0.56 -15.25
C ILE A 258 11.44 0.28 -16.74
N HIS A 259 12.57 0.03 -17.41
CA HIS A 259 12.61 -0.32 -18.83
C HIS A 259 12.67 -1.83 -19.09
N GLY A 260 12.76 -2.66 -18.05
CA GLY A 260 12.81 -4.12 -18.16
C GLY A 260 14.04 -4.62 -18.93
N ARG A 261 15.19 -3.92 -18.81
CA ARG A 261 16.41 -4.30 -19.56
C ARG A 261 17.07 -5.52 -18.92
N ALA A 262 17.39 -6.52 -19.75
CA ALA A 262 18.07 -7.73 -19.28
C ALA A 262 19.49 -7.45 -18.80
N GLU A 263 20.18 -6.47 -19.40
CA GLU A 263 21.53 -6.09 -19.04
C GLU A 263 21.54 -4.84 -18.17
N GLY A 264 22.29 -4.87 -17.05
CA GLY A 264 22.43 -3.74 -16.16
C GLY A 264 22.92 -4.13 -14.76
N PRO A 265 22.99 -3.19 -13.82
CA PRO A 265 23.57 -3.43 -12.50
C PRO A 265 22.82 -4.48 -11.68
N ILE A 266 21.50 -4.66 -11.87
CA ILE A 266 20.70 -5.66 -11.14
C ILE A 266 21.16 -7.08 -11.52
N THR A 267 21.38 -7.34 -12.82
CA THR A 267 21.68 -8.68 -13.35
C THR A 267 23.17 -9.02 -13.34
N LYS A 268 24.06 -8.05 -13.18
CA LYS A 268 25.51 -8.30 -13.07
C LYS A 268 25.89 -9.15 -11.87
N ASN A 269 25.08 -9.13 -10.81
CA ASN A 269 25.31 -9.87 -9.58
C ASN A 269 24.59 -11.23 -9.56
N GLU A 270 23.78 -11.56 -10.57
CA GLU A 270 23.18 -12.88 -10.70
C GLU A 270 24.18 -13.87 -11.33
N PRO A 271 24.30 -15.10 -10.81
CA PRO A 271 25.12 -16.12 -11.47
C PRO A 271 24.58 -16.35 -12.89
N THR A 272 25.45 -16.20 -13.89
CA THR A 272 25.13 -16.45 -15.30
C THR A 272 24.49 -17.84 -15.43
N PRO A 273 23.27 -17.97 -16.01
CA PRO A 273 22.67 -19.28 -16.20
C PRO A 273 23.63 -20.14 -17.03
N LEU A 274 23.94 -21.35 -16.51
CA LEU A 274 24.78 -22.32 -17.22
C LEU A 274 24.27 -22.45 -18.66
N LYS A 275 25.11 -22.11 -19.64
CA LYS A 275 24.86 -22.40 -21.06
C LYS A 275 24.55 -23.90 -21.11
N LYS A 276 23.33 -24.25 -21.53
CA LYS A 276 23.02 -25.64 -21.88
C LYS A 276 24.03 -26.03 -22.95
N ALA A 277 24.90 -26.99 -22.61
CA ALA A 277 25.76 -27.62 -23.60
C ALA A 277 24.85 -28.21 -24.66
N SER A 278 25.09 -27.78 -25.90
CA SER A 278 24.49 -28.30 -27.14
C SER A 278 24.93 -29.75 -27.40
#